data_4c0c6086760b2ff6e2d39bbe9eabf137
#
_entry.id   4c0c6086760b2ff6e2d39bbe9eabf137
#
_cell.length_a   1.000
_cell.length_b   1.000
_cell.length_c   1.000
_cell.angle_alpha   90.00
_cell.angle_beta   90.00
_cell.angle_gamma   90.00
#
_symmetry.space_group_name_H-M   'P 1'
#
loop_
_entity.id
_entity.type
_entity.pdbx_description
1 polymer ?
#
loop_
_entity_poly.entity_id
_entity_poly.type
_entity_poly.pdbx_seq_one_letter_code
_entity_poly.pdbx_strand_id
1 'polypeptide(L)'
;MRKLLLTLLALTLAFSAGASIRVMSYNVRLGVAKDGDNSWENRREATPAMLRDIRPAVFGVQEAYDFQIAYILEQCPEYKAVGVGRDDGKSDGEHMSVFYDSTRIELLNWGTYWLSETPDVPSFGWDAKCRRTATWTLLREIASGQKFYFVNTHLDHIGVMARKNGLALIYNKIKEMNPSGLPMVLTGDFNILPDNDGLTDLNTLMKSARFYSDDADTIGSFNGFGKYGLSSGAPKLGDSQKDKKTLRPLDYIYYSGFERSLCFKVVTKSYAGKKFISDHYPVYSDLVVKGSRVESGSVSSKILDTEKKYNVYLPDGYDLDPERRYPVLYLLHGAKGTCNTWTKSYNMKTIADWRISSGFSVPMIIVMPDASGEDPDHAGMHMGYFNFSDWRYEDFFFDEFLPSIESRYRIVSDRAHRAVAGLSMGGHGTALFAMHRPEYFSSACPLSGRLEGSPKASYAGREQMDEYVRLVEANDVPKYLQTADKAKQQAVSEIRWYIDCGDDDYLLDGSIDLWRVMKALDFPCAQLRVREGTHQQEYWRTALPEVLTFVSVGFGK
;
A
#
# COMPACT_ATOMS: atom_id res chain seq x y z
N MET A 1 -30.34 34.47 21.47
CA MET A 1 -29.15 33.69 21.82
C MET A 1 -29.26 32.18 21.66
N ARG A 2 -30.43 31.53 21.85
CA ARG A 2 -30.57 30.05 21.64
C ARG A 2 -30.55 29.57 20.18
N LYS A 3 -30.87 30.42 19.21
CA LYS A 3 -30.82 30.04 17.76
C LYS A 3 -29.43 30.16 17.13
N LEU A 4 -28.51 30.93 17.76
CA LEU A 4 -27.11 31.07 17.28
C LEU A 4 -26.23 29.90 17.75
N LEU A 5 -26.57 29.25 18.88
CA LEU A 5 -25.83 28.09 19.39
C LEU A 5 -26.10 26.79 18.62
N LEU A 6 -27.29 26.67 18.03
CA LEU A 6 -27.66 25.49 17.23
C LEU A 6 -27.03 25.50 15.83
N THR A 7 -26.69 26.69 15.32
CA THR A 7 -26.02 26.81 14.00
C THR A 7 -24.49 26.59 14.11
N LEU A 8 -23.89 26.86 15.28
CA LEU A 8 -22.46 26.56 15.51
C LEU A 8 -22.20 25.07 15.82
N LEU A 9 -23.19 24.35 16.35
CA LEU A 9 -23.04 22.91 16.66
C LEU A 9 -23.22 22.01 15.41
N ALA A 10 -23.83 22.53 14.34
CA ALA A 10 -23.98 21.82 13.08
C ALA A 10 -22.77 21.95 12.13
N LEU A 11 -21.82 22.86 12.42
CA LEU A 11 -20.61 23.06 11.61
C LEU A 11 -19.37 22.29 12.14
N THR A 12 -19.46 21.63 13.28
CA THR A 12 -18.32 20.90 13.88
C THR A 12 -18.39 19.38 13.70
N LEU A 13 -19.35 18.86 12.93
CA LEU A 13 -19.43 17.47 12.52
C LEU A 13 -19.17 17.28 11.01
N ALA A 14 -18.44 18.17 10.38
CA ALA A 14 -17.71 17.83 9.19
C ALA A 14 -16.51 16.96 9.63
N PHE A 15 -16.79 15.70 10.01
CA PHE A 15 -15.76 14.67 9.89
C PHE A 15 -15.13 14.86 8.52
N SER A 16 -13.84 15.05 8.47
CA SER A 16 -13.08 14.88 7.23
C SER A 16 -13.25 13.42 6.81
N ALA A 17 -14.37 13.12 6.15
CA ALA A 17 -14.47 11.91 5.36
C ALA A 17 -13.24 11.97 4.46
N GLY A 18 -12.28 11.08 4.64
CA GLY A 18 -11.08 11.00 3.81
C GLY A 18 -11.50 11.13 2.36
N ALA A 19 -10.75 11.87 1.56
CA ALA A 19 -11.08 12.08 0.16
C ALA A 19 -11.42 10.72 -0.48
N SER A 20 -12.63 10.57 -1.02
CA SER A 20 -13.06 9.35 -1.68
C SER A 20 -13.12 9.54 -3.19
N ILE A 21 -12.67 8.52 -3.91
CA ILE A 21 -12.72 8.48 -5.37
C ILE A 21 -13.89 7.57 -5.76
N ARG A 22 -14.92 8.13 -6.42
CA ARG A 22 -15.99 7.33 -6.99
C ARG A 22 -15.53 6.71 -8.29
N VAL A 23 -15.55 5.38 -8.35
CA VAL A 23 -15.20 4.59 -9.53
C VAL A 23 -16.42 3.78 -9.99
N MET A 24 -16.52 3.53 -11.31
CA MET A 24 -17.69 2.84 -11.87
C MET A 24 -17.25 1.84 -12.96
N SER A 25 -17.99 0.74 -13.10
CA SER A 25 -17.97 -0.16 -14.25
C SER A 25 -19.31 -0.08 -14.97
N TYR A 26 -19.27 0.05 -16.30
CA TYR A 26 -20.48 0.22 -17.10
C TYR A 26 -20.38 -0.51 -18.45
N ASN A 27 -20.95 -1.70 -18.54
CA ASN A 27 -21.24 -2.31 -19.84
C ASN A 27 -22.34 -1.51 -20.51
N VAL A 28 -22.00 -0.74 -21.55
CA VAL A 28 -22.91 0.17 -22.25
C VAL A 28 -23.83 -0.53 -23.24
N ARG A 29 -23.65 -1.82 -23.46
CA ARG A 29 -24.25 -2.63 -24.54
C ARG A 29 -23.87 -2.12 -25.93
N LEU A 30 -23.36 -2.97 -26.78
CA LEU A 30 -22.89 -2.60 -28.12
C LEU A 30 -23.96 -1.82 -28.93
N GLY A 31 -23.55 -0.70 -29.48
CA GLY A 31 -24.47 0.25 -30.15
C GLY A 31 -25.01 -0.26 -31.48
N VAL A 32 -24.38 -1.26 -32.08
CA VAL A 32 -24.79 -1.88 -33.34
C VAL A 32 -25.78 -3.06 -33.16
N ALA A 33 -26.12 -3.41 -31.92
CA ALA A 33 -27.05 -4.48 -31.63
C ALA A 33 -28.47 -4.15 -32.07
N LYS A 34 -29.18 -5.15 -32.63
CA LYS A 34 -30.59 -5.01 -33.02
C LYS A 34 -31.51 -5.27 -31.84
N ASP A 35 -31.48 -4.37 -30.86
CA ASP A 35 -32.20 -4.50 -29.58
C ASP A 35 -33.61 -3.83 -29.63
N GLY A 36 -34.11 -3.46 -30.82
CA GLY A 36 -35.44 -2.84 -30.99
C GLY A 36 -35.59 -1.53 -30.20
N ASP A 37 -36.59 -1.47 -29.31
CA ASP A 37 -36.85 -0.29 -28.46
C ASP A 37 -35.70 0.01 -27.49
N ASN A 38 -34.81 -0.94 -27.23
CA ASN A 38 -33.61 -0.81 -26.43
C ASN A 38 -32.34 -0.54 -27.25
N SER A 39 -32.46 -0.25 -28.58
CA SER A 39 -31.30 0.13 -29.40
C SER A 39 -30.61 1.37 -28.85
N TRP A 40 -29.32 1.54 -29.16
CA TRP A 40 -28.54 2.67 -28.68
C TRP A 40 -29.20 4.01 -28.97
N GLU A 41 -29.69 4.22 -30.18
CA GLU A 41 -30.36 5.45 -30.58
C GLU A 41 -31.56 5.80 -29.68
N ASN A 42 -32.27 4.81 -29.20
CA ASN A 42 -33.43 5.02 -28.34
C ASN A 42 -33.09 5.26 -26.86
N ARG A 43 -31.88 4.87 -26.40
CA ARG A 43 -31.49 4.95 -24.97
C ARG A 43 -30.27 5.82 -24.70
N ARG A 44 -29.59 6.33 -25.71
CA ARG A 44 -28.31 7.06 -25.58
C ARG A 44 -28.36 8.24 -24.61
N GLU A 45 -29.50 8.98 -24.56
CA GLU A 45 -29.67 10.13 -23.66
C GLU A 45 -29.65 9.75 -22.18
N ALA A 46 -29.96 8.48 -21.86
CA ALA A 46 -29.96 8.01 -20.50
C ALA A 46 -28.56 7.90 -19.89
N THR A 47 -27.54 7.63 -20.74
CA THR A 47 -26.14 7.53 -20.30
C THR A 47 -25.59 8.86 -19.73
N PRO A 48 -25.62 10.00 -20.44
CA PRO A 48 -25.18 11.26 -19.85
C PRO A 48 -26.06 11.73 -18.67
N ALA A 49 -27.35 11.43 -18.67
CA ALA A 49 -28.21 11.73 -17.54
C ALA A 49 -27.77 10.96 -16.27
N MET A 50 -27.42 9.69 -16.41
CA MET A 50 -26.87 8.86 -15.34
C MET A 50 -25.50 9.38 -14.88
N LEU A 51 -24.60 9.71 -15.80
CA LEU A 51 -23.27 10.23 -15.48
C LEU A 51 -23.33 11.53 -14.68
N ARG A 52 -24.25 12.45 -15.02
CA ARG A 52 -24.48 13.69 -14.24
C ARG A 52 -25.02 13.44 -12.84
N ASP A 53 -25.79 12.38 -12.63
CA ASP A 53 -26.35 12.00 -11.33
C ASP A 53 -25.29 11.30 -10.45
N ILE A 54 -24.62 10.28 -11.00
CA ILE A 54 -23.64 9.46 -10.26
C ILE A 54 -22.30 10.17 -10.10
N ARG A 55 -21.84 10.92 -11.11
CA ARG A 55 -20.59 11.71 -11.14
C ARG A 55 -19.35 10.88 -10.77
N PRO A 56 -19.09 9.75 -11.44
CA PRO A 56 -17.87 8.99 -11.19
C PRO A 56 -16.64 9.83 -11.54
N ALA A 57 -15.58 9.73 -10.72
CA ALA A 57 -14.30 10.36 -11.05
C ALA A 57 -13.58 9.60 -12.16
N VAL A 58 -13.71 8.26 -12.16
CA VAL A 58 -13.15 7.35 -13.17
C VAL A 58 -14.14 6.22 -13.43
N PHE A 59 -14.32 5.85 -14.69
CA PHE A 59 -15.11 4.66 -15.01
C PHE A 59 -14.59 3.92 -16.23
N GLY A 60 -14.75 2.61 -16.21
CA GLY A 60 -14.51 1.73 -17.34
C GLY A 60 -15.79 1.39 -18.09
N VAL A 61 -15.75 1.41 -19.42
CA VAL A 61 -16.86 0.95 -20.26
C VAL A 61 -16.52 -0.37 -20.93
N GLN A 62 -17.53 -1.20 -21.18
CA GLN A 62 -17.43 -2.43 -21.96
C GLN A 62 -18.47 -2.37 -23.08
N GLU A 63 -18.22 -3.07 -24.18
CA GLU A 63 -19.03 -3.09 -25.41
C GLU A 63 -19.17 -1.75 -26.13
N ALA A 64 -18.42 -0.72 -25.75
CA ALA A 64 -18.52 0.59 -26.40
C ALA A 64 -17.86 0.61 -27.78
N TYR A 65 -18.57 1.09 -28.77
CA TYR A 65 -18.03 1.47 -30.08
C TYR A 65 -17.57 2.93 -30.08
N ASP A 66 -16.70 3.29 -31.00
CA ASP A 66 -16.12 4.61 -31.12
C ASP A 66 -17.19 5.74 -31.16
N PHE A 67 -18.28 5.54 -31.91
CA PHE A 67 -19.39 6.51 -31.97
C PHE A 67 -20.16 6.66 -30.65
N GLN A 68 -20.20 5.62 -29.80
CA GLN A 68 -20.81 5.70 -28.47
C GLN A 68 -19.92 6.48 -27.52
N ILE A 69 -18.59 6.26 -27.61
CA ILE A 69 -17.58 7.01 -26.84
C ILE A 69 -17.65 8.50 -27.23
N ALA A 70 -17.65 8.80 -28.54
CA ALA A 70 -17.75 10.16 -29.05
C ALA A 70 -19.01 10.87 -28.55
N TYR A 71 -20.17 10.21 -28.58
CA TYR A 71 -21.42 10.75 -28.06
C TYR A 71 -21.35 11.06 -26.55
N ILE A 72 -20.77 10.14 -25.75
CA ILE A 72 -20.63 10.37 -24.31
C ILE A 72 -19.74 11.59 -24.03
N LEU A 73 -18.60 11.71 -24.73
CA LEU A 73 -17.67 12.84 -24.59
C LEU A 73 -18.28 14.16 -25.03
N GLU A 74 -19.10 14.17 -26.10
CA GLU A 74 -19.83 15.35 -26.55
C GLU A 74 -20.85 15.84 -25.50
N GLN A 75 -21.57 14.89 -24.87
CA GLN A 75 -22.62 15.20 -23.90
C GLN A 75 -22.08 15.48 -22.48
N CYS A 76 -20.86 15.04 -22.16
CA CYS A 76 -20.22 15.16 -20.85
C CYS A 76 -18.75 15.66 -21.04
N PRO A 77 -18.55 16.95 -21.37
CA PRO A 77 -17.24 17.50 -21.76
C PRO A 77 -16.21 17.53 -20.61
N GLU A 78 -16.63 17.36 -19.36
CA GLU A 78 -15.75 17.19 -18.21
C GLU A 78 -14.93 15.89 -18.28
N TYR A 79 -15.42 14.88 -18.99
CA TYR A 79 -14.71 13.61 -19.14
C TYR A 79 -13.76 13.62 -20.33
N LYS A 80 -12.68 12.86 -20.18
CA LYS A 80 -11.81 12.40 -21.26
C LYS A 80 -11.77 10.88 -21.23
N ALA A 81 -11.39 10.27 -22.34
CA ALA A 81 -11.31 8.82 -22.46
C ALA A 81 -10.03 8.37 -23.13
N VAL A 82 -9.53 7.19 -22.75
CA VAL A 82 -8.42 6.50 -23.41
C VAL A 82 -8.77 5.01 -23.58
N GLY A 83 -8.24 4.41 -24.62
CA GLY A 83 -8.48 3.03 -25.02
C GLY A 83 -8.46 2.89 -26.52
N VAL A 84 -8.42 1.65 -27.02
CA VAL A 84 -8.40 1.36 -28.45
C VAL A 84 -9.42 0.29 -28.80
N GLY A 85 -9.83 0.23 -30.04
CA GLY A 85 -10.68 -0.85 -30.59
C GLY A 85 -9.96 -2.19 -30.55
N ARG A 86 -10.66 -3.22 -30.08
CA ARG A 86 -10.07 -4.56 -29.85
C ARG A 86 -9.67 -5.28 -31.15
N ASP A 87 -10.22 -4.89 -32.30
CA ASP A 87 -10.04 -5.62 -33.55
C ASP A 87 -8.82 -5.15 -34.35
N ASP A 88 -8.44 -3.87 -34.28
CA ASP A 88 -7.30 -3.31 -35.00
C ASP A 88 -6.27 -2.56 -34.14
N GLY A 89 -6.56 -2.40 -32.84
CA GLY A 89 -5.73 -1.59 -31.93
C GLY A 89 -5.84 -0.09 -32.18
N LYS A 90 -6.88 0.36 -32.87
CA LYS A 90 -7.18 1.77 -33.17
C LYS A 90 -8.62 2.10 -32.86
N SER A 91 -9.52 2.02 -33.84
CA SER A 91 -10.93 2.38 -33.70
C SER A 91 -11.92 1.27 -34.01
N ASP A 92 -11.45 0.11 -34.53
CA ASP A 92 -12.35 -0.96 -34.95
C ASP A 92 -12.67 -1.93 -33.82
N GLY A 93 -13.95 -2.32 -33.73
CA GLY A 93 -14.48 -3.21 -32.72
C GLY A 93 -14.89 -2.49 -31.42
N GLU A 94 -15.14 -3.29 -30.40
CA GLU A 94 -15.49 -2.80 -29.06
C GLU A 94 -14.25 -2.25 -28.32
N HIS A 95 -14.44 -1.19 -27.54
CA HIS A 95 -13.43 -0.57 -26.71
C HIS A 95 -13.66 -0.90 -25.24
N MET A 96 -12.58 -1.18 -24.53
CA MET A 96 -12.54 -1.23 -23.06
C MET A 96 -12.00 0.08 -22.52
N SER A 97 -12.59 1.20 -22.96
CA SER A 97 -12.08 2.53 -22.64
C SER A 97 -12.22 2.87 -21.17
N VAL A 98 -11.28 3.68 -20.67
CA VAL A 98 -11.31 4.29 -19.35
C VAL A 98 -11.62 5.76 -19.51
N PHE A 99 -12.70 6.21 -18.88
CA PHE A 99 -13.12 7.61 -18.80
C PHE A 99 -12.70 8.18 -17.44
N TYR A 100 -12.29 9.45 -17.44
CA TYR A 100 -11.92 10.16 -16.21
C TYR A 100 -12.38 11.62 -16.27
N ASP A 101 -12.90 12.12 -15.15
CA ASP A 101 -13.24 13.54 -14.96
C ASP A 101 -11.94 14.37 -14.91
N SER A 102 -11.65 15.08 -15.99
CA SER A 102 -10.38 15.81 -16.15
C SER A 102 -10.24 17.03 -15.23
N THR A 103 -11.30 17.41 -14.53
CA THR A 103 -11.26 18.47 -13.50
C THR A 103 -10.79 17.94 -12.14
N ARG A 104 -10.86 16.63 -11.93
CA ARG A 104 -10.52 15.93 -10.68
C ARG A 104 -9.35 14.98 -10.81
N ILE A 105 -9.14 14.43 -12.00
CA ILE A 105 -8.19 13.36 -12.30
C ILE A 105 -7.27 13.78 -13.43
N GLU A 106 -5.97 13.64 -13.21
CA GLU A 106 -4.94 13.79 -14.23
C GLU A 106 -4.49 12.42 -14.73
N LEU A 107 -4.43 12.25 -16.04
CA LEU A 107 -3.87 11.08 -16.70
C LEU A 107 -2.35 11.22 -16.79
N LEU A 108 -1.61 10.28 -16.21
CA LEU A 108 -0.15 10.26 -16.26
C LEU A 108 0.40 9.31 -17.32
N ASN A 109 -0.24 8.13 -17.49
CA ASN A 109 0.14 7.14 -18.49
C ASN A 109 -1.02 6.17 -18.74
N TRP A 110 -1.02 5.48 -19.88
CA TRP A 110 -2.02 4.48 -20.22
C TRP A 110 -1.53 3.51 -21.30
N GLY A 111 -2.23 2.39 -21.44
CA GLY A 111 -2.02 1.44 -22.52
C GLY A 111 -3.13 0.41 -22.58
N THR A 112 -3.17 -0.36 -23.66
CA THR A 112 -4.09 -1.50 -23.85
C THR A 112 -3.29 -2.73 -24.26
N TYR A 113 -3.67 -3.90 -23.75
CA TYR A 113 -3.12 -5.19 -24.15
C TYR A 113 -4.26 -6.19 -24.40
N TRP A 114 -3.98 -7.19 -25.24
CA TRP A 114 -4.93 -8.25 -25.56
C TRP A 114 -4.83 -9.39 -24.54
N LEU A 115 -5.98 -9.95 -24.18
CA LEU A 115 -6.05 -11.12 -23.31
C LEU A 115 -5.81 -12.39 -24.14
N SER A 116 -4.55 -12.62 -24.47
CA SER A 116 -4.09 -13.72 -25.34
C SER A 116 -2.65 -14.09 -25.02
N GLU A 117 -2.15 -15.11 -25.68
CA GLU A 117 -0.75 -15.52 -25.65
C GLU A 117 0.20 -14.50 -26.31
N THR A 118 -0.35 -13.55 -27.09
CA THR A 118 0.38 -12.46 -27.74
C THR A 118 -0.25 -11.11 -27.36
N PRO A 119 -0.05 -10.63 -26.13
CA PRO A 119 -0.80 -9.49 -25.59
C PRO A 119 -0.51 -8.15 -26.25
N ASP A 120 0.57 -8.01 -26.99
CA ASP A 120 1.01 -6.75 -27.57
C ASP A 120 0.41 -6.48 -28.97
N VAL A 121 -0.36 -7.41 -29.51
CA VAL A 121 -0.99 -7.28 -30.85
C VAL A 121 -2.43 -7.80 -30.83
N PRO A 122 -3.32 -7.28 -31.73
CA PRO A 122 -4.68 -7.77 -31.86
C PRO A 122 -4.76 -9.26 -32.11
N SER A 123 -5.19 -10.03 -31.13
CA SER A 123 -5.18 -11.49 -31.17
C SER A 123 -6.34 -12.11 -30.39
N PHE A 124 -6.70 -13.33 -30.76
CA PHE A 124 -7.61 -14.18 -29.97
C PHE A 124 -6.80 -14.94 -28.94
N GLY A 125 -7.30 -15.00 -27.70
CA GLY A 125 -6.66 -15.77 -26.64
C GLY A 125 -7.36 -17.12 -26.41
N TRP A 126 -6.60 -18.19 -26.39
CA TRP A 126 -7.04 -19.55 -26.04
C TRP A 126 -8.32 -20.00 -26.80
N ASP A 127 -9.41 -20.25 -26.07
CA ASP A 127 -10.73 -20.64 -26.62
C ASP A 127 -11.70 -19.45 -26.75
N ALA A 128 -11.20 -18.21 -26.77
CA ALA A 128 -12.02 -17.01 -26.85
C ALA A 128 -12.84 -16.93 -28.15
N LYS A 129 -14.09 -16.50 -28.02
CA LYS A 129 -14.97 -16.23 -29.14
C LYS A 129 -14.70 -14.89 -29.80
N CYS A 130 -14.23 -13.93 -29.03
CA CYS A 130 -13.91 -12.56 -29.47
C CYS A 130 -12.50 -12.19 -28.99
N ARG A 131 -11.84 -11.26 -29.68
CA ARG A 131 -10.67 -10.59 -29.10
C ARG A 131 -11.09 -9.87 -27.84
N ARG A 132 -10.29 -9.98 -26.79
CA ARG A 132 -10.55 -9.32 -25.50
C ARG A 132 -9.32 -8.52 -25.09
N THR A 133 -9.56 -7.37 -24.50
CA THR A 133 -8.50 -6.43 -24.09
C THR A 133 -8.67 -6.00 -22.64
N ALA A 134 -7.58 -5.53 -22.07
CA ALA A 134 -7.59 -4.74 -20.84
C ALA A 134 -6.89 -3.41 -21.11
N THR A 135 -7.56 -2.31 -20.78
CA THR A 135 -6.99 -0.96 -20.83
C THR A 135 -6.61 -0.54 -19.42
N TRP A 136 -5.38 -0.12 -19.24
CA TRP A 136 -4.87 0.38 -17.96
C TRP A 136 -4.51 1.85 -18.05
N THR A 137 -4.63 2.54 -16.93
CA THR A 137 -4.24 3.93 -16.76
C THR A 137 -3.49 4.10 -15.46
N LEU A 138 -2.48 4.98 -15.44
CA LEU A 138 -1.90 5.56 -14.25
C LEU A 138 -2.47 6.97 -14.09
N LEU A 139 -3.20 7.18 -13.02
CA LEU A 139 -3.96 8.39 -12.74
C LEU A 139 -3.44 9.08 -11.48
N ARG A 140 -3.68 10.39 -11.37
CA ARG A 140 -3.48 11.16 -10.15
C ARG A 140 -4.76 11.90 -9.78
N GLU A 141 -5.27 11.69 -8.56
CA GLU A 141 -6.32 12.54 -8.02
C GLU A 141 -5.72 13.89 -7.64
N ILE A 142 -6.25 14.98 -8.23
CA ILE A 142 -5.64 16.31 -8.18
C ILE A 142 -5.66 16.87 -6.74
N ALA A 143 -6.74 16.66 -6.01
CA ALA A 143 -6.92 17.26 -4.68
C ALA A 143 -5.97 16.65 -3.64
N SER A 144 -5.79 15.33 -3.62
CA SER A 144 -4.92 14.63 -2.67
C SER A 144 -3.50 14.39 -3.19
N GLY A 145 -3.29 14.49 -4.51
CA GLY A 145 -2.05 14.07 -5.17
C GLY A 145 -1.87 12.55 -5.27
N GLN A 146 -2.85 11.75 -4.79
CA GLN A 146 -2.77 10.29 -4.79
C GLN A 146 -2.69 9.75 -6.22
N LYS A 147 -1.63 9.02 -6.51
CA LYS A 147 -1.50 8.23 -7.75
C LYS A 147 -2.12 6.85 -7.54
N PHE A 148 -2.79 6.35 -8.57
CA PHE A 148 -3.37 5.01 -8.57
C PHE A 148 -3.49 4.47 -9.98
N TYR A 149 -3.52 3.14 -10.11
CA TYR A 149 -3.82 2.47 -11.37
C TYR A 149 -5.32 2.18 -11.46
N PHE A 150 -5.85 2.32 -12.67
CA PHE A 150 -7.19 1.87 -13.00
C PHE A 150 -7.12 0.98 -14.25
N VAL A 151 -7.66 -0.22 -14.15
CA VAL A 151 -7.69 -1.23 -15.22
C VAL A 151 -9.13 -1.54 -15.54
N ASN A 152 -9.47 -1.61 -16.84
CA ASN A 152 -10.81 -1.97 -17.29
C ASN A 152 -10.73 -3.09 -18.33
N THR A 153 -11.63 -4.08 -18.21
CA THR A 153 -11.64 -5.25 -19.09
C THR A 153 -13.06 -5.76 -19.38
N HIS A 154 -13.17 -6.63 -20.39
CA HIS A 154 -14.36 -7.42 -20.65
C HIS A 154 -13.90 -8.85 -21.01
N LEU A 155 -14.15 -9.81 -20.13
CA LEU A 155 -13.74 -11.20 -20.35
C LEU A 155 -14.64 -11.91 -21.37
N ASP A 156 -14.16 -13.00 -21.94
CA ASP A 156 -14.90 -13.71 -22.96
C ASP A 156 -16.18 -14.37 -22.40
N HIS A 157 -17.28 -14.25 -23.14
CA HIS A 157 -18.60 -14.73 -22.70
C HIS A 157 -18.79 -16.25 -22.92
N ILE A 158 -17.92 -16.90 -23.72
CA ILE A 158 -17.99 -18.35 -24.03
C ILE A 158 -16.75 -19.09 -23.53
N GLY A 159 -15.55 -18.62 -23.89
CA GLY A 159 -14.28 -19.30 -23.65
C GLY A 159 -13.97 -19.45 -22.16
N VAL A 160 -13.98 -20.66 -21.64
CA VAL A 160 -13.68 -20.94 -20.23
C VAL A 160 -12.20 -20.71 -19.92
N MET A 161 -11.32 -21.23 -20.80
CA MET A 161 -9.88 -21.04 -20.67
C MET A 161 -9.49 -19.58 -20.90
N ALA A 162 -10.14 -18.90 -21.84
CA ALA A 162 -9.92 -17.48 -22.10
C ALA A 162 -10.23 -16.61 -20.88
N ARG A 163 -11.31 -16.88 -20.14
CA ARG A 163 -11.62 -16.18 -18.88
C ARG A 163 -10.57 -16.46 -17.81
N LYS A 164 -10.26 -17.73 -17.56
CA LYS A 164 -9.29 -18.12 -16.53
C LYS A 164 -7.90 -17.56 -16.82
N ASN A 165 -7.39 -17.77 -18.02
CA ASN A 165 -6.04 -17.34 -18.40
C ASN A 165 -5.98 -15.81 -18.60
N GLY A 166 -7.07 -15.18 -19.07
CA GLY A 166 -7.20 -13.72 -19.14
C GLY A 166 -7.09 -13.06 -17.76
N LEU A 167 -7.75 -13.62 -16.74
CA LEU A 167 -7.60 -13.16 -15.35
C LEU A 167 -6.18 -13.36 -14.82
N ALA A 168 -5.56 -14.52 -15.11
CA ALA A 168 -4.19 -14.77 -14.71
C ALA A 168 -3.20 -13.80 -15.39
N LEU A 169 -3.43 -13.47 -16.67
CA LEU A 169 -2.64 -12.48 -17.40
C LEU A 169 -2.81 -11.09 -16.76
N ILE A 170 -4.05 -10.66 -16.47
CA ILE A 170 -4.32 -9.39 -15.77
C ILE A 170 -3.61 -9.36 -14.41
N TYR A 171 -3.72 -10.42 -13.62
CA TYR A 171 -3.03 -10.55 -12.33
C TYR A 171 -1.51 -10.35 -12.46
N ASN A 172 -0.87 -11.02 -13.45
CA ASN A 172 0.56 -10.89 -13.68
C ASN A 172 0.94 -9.48 -14.17
N LYS A 173 0.17 -8.92 -15.11
CA LYS A 173 0.40 -7.55 -15.60
C LYS A 173 0.25 -6.50 -14.50
N ILE A 174 -0.71 -6.64 -13.58
CA ILE A 174 -0.86 -5.78 -12.40
C ILE A 174 0.41 -5.82 -11.54
N LYS A 175 0.96 -7.00 -11.26
CA LYS A 175 2.19 -7.14 -10.47
C LYS A 175 3.41 -6.55 -11.18
N GLU A 176 3.51 -6.73 -12.49
CA GLU A 176 4.59 -6.20 -13.32
C GLU A 176 4.57 -4.67 -13.38
N MET A 177 3.40 -4.06 -13.65
CA MET A 177 3.30 -2.60 -13.84
C MET A 177 3.34 -1.80 -12.55
N ASN A 178 3.05 -2.43 -11.40
CA ASN A 178 2.93 -1.75 -10.10
C ASN A 178 3.92 -2.25 -9.04
N PRO A 179 5.24 -2.24 -9.32
CA PRO A 179 6.24 -2.68 -8.34
C PRO A 179 6.33 -1.77 -7.10
N SER A 180 5.83 -0.54 -7.21
CA SER A 180 5.78 0.44 -6.10
C SER A 180 4.58 0.28 -5.18
N GLY A 181 3.64 -0.63 -5.49
CA GLY A 181 2.47 -0.88 -4.65
C GLY A 181 1.48 0.28 -4.56
N LEU A 182 1.33 1.08 -5.63
CA LEU A 182 0.30 2.12 -5.70
C LEU A 182 -1.09 1.50 -5.57
N PRO A 183 -2.09 2.24 -5.05
CA PRO A 183 -3.47 1.82 -5.11
C PRO A 183 -3.91 1.43 -6.51
N MET A 184 -4.77 0.42 -6.62
CA MET A 184 -5.27 -0.08 -7.89
C MET A 184 -6.77 -0.33 -7.85
N VAL A 185 -7.41 -0.11 -8.99
CA VAL A 185 -8.79 -0.49 -9.26
C VAL A 185 -8.82 -1.35 -10.51
N LEU A 186 -9.57 -2.44 -10.48
CA LEU A 186 -9.87 -3.25 -11.65
C LEU A 186 -11.39 -3.32 -11.80
N THR A 187 -11.88 -2.90 -12.96
CA THR A 187 -13.30 -2.94 -13.32
C THR A 187 -13.54 -3.80 -14.54
N GLY A 188 -14.75 -4.28 -14.71
CA GLY A 188 -15.13 -4.95 -15.95
C GLY A 188 -16.35 -5.83 -15.82
N ASP A 189 -16.85 -6.24 -16.98
CA ASP A 189 -17.74 -7.37 -17.13
C ASP A 189 -16.89 -8.65 -17.25
N PHE A 190 -16.89 -9.45 -16.22
CA PHE A 190 -16.06 -10.64 -16.17
C PHE A 190 -16.74 -11.88 -16.77
N ASN A 191 -18.03 -11.81 -17.08
CA ASN A 191 -18.80 -12.95 -17.61
C ASN A 191 -18.68 -14.24 -16.77
N ILE A 192 -18.37 -14.10 -15.47
CA ILE A 192 -18.29 -15.18 -14.48
C ILE A 192 -19.03 -14.77 -13.20
N LEU A 193 -19.41 -15.75 -12.41
CA LEU A 193 -20.04 -15.55 -11.11
C LEU A 193 -18.97 -15.45 -9.99
N PRO A 194 -19.29 -14.86 -8.84
CA PRO A 194 -18.35 -14.64 -7.75
C PRO A 194 -17.73 -15.91 -7.13
N ASP A 195 -18.35 -17.05 -7.29
CA ASP A 195 -17.88 -18.37 -6.83
C ASP A 195 -16.96 -19.10 -7.83
N ASN A 196 -16.58 -18.43 -8.92
CA ASN A 196 -15.71 -19.02 -9.95
C ASN A 196 -14.26 -19.10 -9.46
N ASP A 197 -13.65 -20.27 -9.56
CA ASP A 197 -12.26 -20.54 -9.17
C ASP A 197 -11.23 -19.66 -9.88
N GLY A 198 -11.55 -19.12 -11.06
CA GLY A 198 -10.69 -18.18 -11.79
C GLY A 198 -10.44 -16.85 -11.05
N LEU A 199 -11.25 -16.54 -10.03
CA LEU A 199 -11.07 -15.35 -9.18
C LEU A 199 -10.14 -15.59 -7.98
N THR A 200 -9.69 -16.83 -7.73
CA THR A 200 -8.94 -17.20 -6.52
C THR A 200 -7.67 -16.34 -6.36
N ASP A 201 -6.83 -16.29 -7.40
CA ASP A 201 -5.58 -15.53 -7.36
C ASP A 201 -5.84 -14.03 -7.24
N LEU A 202 -6.83 -13.50 -7.96
CA LEU A 202 -7.21 -12.10 -7.89
C LEU A 202 -7.68 -11.71 -6.48
N ASN A 203 -8.44 -12.58 -5.82
CA ASN A 203 -8.91 -12.38 -4.44
C ASN A 203 -7.77 -12.36 -3.40
N THR A 204 -6.58 -12.90 -3.73
CA THR A 204 -5.39 -12.77 -2.87
C THR A 204 -4.70 -11.41 -3.01
N LEU A 205 -4.87 -10.74 -4.15
CA LEU A 205 -4.22 -9.48 -4.48
C LEU A 205 -5.12 -8.25 -4.20
N MET A 206 -6.41 -8.39 -4.48
CA MET A 206 -7.40 -7.31 -4.45
C MET A 206 -8.68 -7.73 -3.72
N LYS A 207 -9.40 -6.74 -3.19
CA LYS A 207 -10.72 -6.91 -2.55
C LYS A 207 -11.82 -6.60 -3.55
N SER A 208 -12.84 -7.44 -3.64
CA SER A 208 -14.05 -7.11 -4.39
C SER A 208 -14.92 -6.13 -3.60
N ALA A 209 -15.23 -4.97 -4.18
CA ALA A 209 -16.06 -3.96 -3.52
C ALA A 209 -17.45 -4.51 -3.13
N ARG A 210 -18.01 -5.43 -3.91
CA ARG A 210 -19.28 -6.10 -3.60
C ARG A 210 -19.28 -6.78 -2.22
N PHE A 211 -18.15 -7.33 -1.77
CA PHE A 211 -18.05 -8.12 -0.53
C PHE A 211 -17.38 -7.39 0.61
N TYR A 212 -16.64 -6.32 0.32
CA TYR A 212 -15.80 -5.63 1.29
C TYR A 212 -16.14 -4.14 1.45
N SER A 213 -17.32 -3.69 0.92
CA SER A 213 -17.83 -2.34 1.18
C SER A 213 -18.63 -2.28 2.47
N ASP A 214 -18.64 -1.11 3.11
CA ASP A 214 -19.42 -0.86 4.32
C ASP A 214 -20.95 -0.97 4.03
N ASP A 215 -21.37 -0.53 2.83
CA ASP A 215 -22.77 -0.59 2.36
C ASP A 215 -22.82 -1.13 0.92
N ALA A 216 -23.14 -2.41 0.77
CA ALA A 216 -23.14 -3.09 -0.51
C ALA A 216 -24.54 -3.57 -0.93
N ASP A 217 -24.91 -3.24 -2.18
CA ASP A 217 -26.08 -3.82 -2.81
C ASP A 217 -25.87 -5.30 -3.13
N THR A 218 -26.87 -6.13 -2.86
CA THR A 218 -26.82 -7.58 -3.07
C THR A 218 -27.35 -8.04 -4.42
N ILE A 219 -28.02 -7.15 -5.18
CA ILE A 219 -28.59 -7.47 -6.49
C ILE A 219 -27.50 -7.65 -7.56
N GLY A 220 -27.79 -8.46 -8.59
CA GLY A 220 -26.90 -8.63 -9.75
C GLY A 220 -26.95 -7.44 -10.70
N SER A 221 -25.98 -7.39 -11.61
CA SER A 221 -25.84 -6.30 -12.58
C SER A 221 -26.44 -6.62 -13.96
N PHE A 222 -26.39 -7.89 -14.43
CA PHE A 222 -26.94 -8.26 -15.72
C PHE A 222 -28.48 -8.40 -15.67
N ASN A 223 -29.22 -7.50 -16.32
CA ASN A 223 -30.68 -7.44 -16.32
C ASN A 223 -31.32 -7.95 -17.64
N GLY A 224 -30.57 -8.02 -18.74
CA GLY A 224 -31.03 -8.47 -20.05
C GLY A 224 -32.24 -7.67 -20.56
N PHE A 225 -32.26 -6.35 -20.35
CA PHE A 225 -33.40 -5.48 -20.63
C PHE A 225 -34.72 -5.91 -19.95
N GLY A 226 -34.60 -6.35 -18.68
CA GLY A 226 -35.74 -6.76 -17.88
C GLY A 226 -36.18 -8.22 -18.03
N LYS A 227 -35.42 -9.04 -18.75
CA LYS A 227 -35.67 -10.49 -18.83
C LYS A 227 -35.44 -11.18 -17.48
N TYR A 228 -34.58 -10.59 -16.65
CA TYR A 228 -34.24 -11.10 -15.34
C TYR A 228 -34.77 -10.16 -14.26
N GLY A 229 -35.54 -10.71 -13.32
CA GLY A 229 -36.21 -9.95 -12.26
C GLY A 229 -35.22 -9.47 -11.19
N LEU A 230 -35.57 -8.36 -10.52
CA LEU A 230 -34.91 -7.93 -9.28
C LEU A 230 -35.30 -8.95 -8.18
N SER A 231 -34.52 -9.99 -7.97
CA SER A 231 -34.65 -10.84 -6.80
C SER A 231 -33.67 -10.38 -5.72
N SER A 232 -34.17 -10.27 -4.50
CA SER A 232 -33.38 -9.95 -3.29
C SER A 232 -32.54 -11.13 -2.84
N GLY A 233 -31.66 -11.62 -3.69
CA GLY A 233 -30.89 -12.84 -3.41
C GLY A 233 -29.70 -13.00 -4.34
N ALA A 234 -28.90 -11.94 -4.53
CA ALA A 234 -27.59 -12.15 -5.12
C ALA A 234 -26.76 -13.04 -4.19
N PRO A 235 -26.00 -14.03 -4.72
CA PRO A 235 -25.25 -14.96 -3.91
C PRO A 235 -24.27 -14.23 -3.02
N LYS A 236 -24.19 -14.67 -1.78
CA LYS A 236 -23.06 -14.34 -0.90
C LYS A 236 -21.82 -15.07 -1.40
N LEU A 237 -20.64 -14.60 -1.00
CA LEU A 237 -19.39 -15.32 -1.26
C LEU A 237 -19.53 -16.76 -0.75
N GLY A 238 -19.39 -17.77 -1.67
CA GLY A 238 -19.56 -19.18 -1.37
C GLY A 238 -20.92 -19.80 -1.70
N ASP A 239 -21.92 -19.02 -2.17
CA ASP A 239 -23.22 -19.55 -2.62
C ASP A 239 -23.15 -19.99 -4.09
N SER A 240 -23.48 -21.25 -4.39
CA SER A 240 -23.61 -21.74 -5.78
C SER A 240 -24.93 -21.28 -6.40
N GLN A 241 -24.88 -20.61 -7.56
CA GLN A 241 -26.10 -20.20 -8.27
C GLN A 241 -26.70 -21.35 -9.09
N LYS A 242 -27.77 -21.93 -8.60
CA LYS A 242 -28.58 -22.93 -9.35
C LYS A 242 -29.78 -22.32 -10.07
N ASP A 243 -30.15 -21.06 -9.79
CA ASP A 243 -31.36 -20.45 -10.35
C ASP A 243 -31.03 -19.52 -11.53
N LYS A 244 -31.44 -19.92 -12.74
CA LYS A 244 -31.23 -19.18 -14.00
C LYS A 244 -32.12 -17.94 -14.17
N LYS A 245 -33.04 -17.66 -13.23
CA LYS A 245 -33.98 -16.54 -13.31
C LYS A 245 -33.56 -15.30 -12.52
N THR A 246 -32.47 -15.38 -11.77
CA THR A 246 -31.96 -14.28 -10.96
C THR A 246 -30.96 -13.40 -11.74
N LEU A 247 -30.88 -12.12 -11.38
CA LEU A 247 -29.89 -11.20 -11.87
C LEU A 247 -28.48 -11.73 -11.56
N ARG A 248 -27.61 -11.76 -12.57
CA ARG A 248 -26.23 -12.26 -12.43
C ARG A 248 -25.29 -11.10 -12.11
N PRO A 249 -24.47 -11.20 -11.06
CA PRO A 249 -23.44 -10.22 -10.77
C PRO A 249 -22.19 -10.46 -11.64
N LEU A 250 -22.24 -9.95 -12.88
CA LEU A 250 -21.15 -10.12 -13.87
C LEU A 250 -20.18 -8.95 -13.92
N ASP A 251 -20.61 -7.77 -13.39
CA ASP A 251 -19.81 -6.55 -13.37
C ASP A 251 -19.13 -6.38 -12.01
N TYR A 252 -17.84 -6.14 -12.05
CA TYR A 252 -16.97 -6.13 -10.88
C TYR A 252 -16.24 -4.80 -10.71
N ILE A 253 -15.99 -4.45 -9.45
CA ILE A 253 -15.02 -3.47 -9.01
C ILE A 253 -14.15 -4.15 -7.96
N TYR A 254 -12.88 -4.38 -8.31
CA TYR A 254 -11.84 -4.81 -7.40
C TYR A 254 -10.95 -3.63 -7.03
N TYR A 255 -10.45 -3.60 -5.81
CA TYR A 255 -9.53 -2.56 -5.36
C TYR A 255 -8.45 -3.11 -4.44
N SER A 256 -7.28 -2.50 -4.48
CA SER A 256 -6.20 -2.70 -3.52
C SER A 256 -5.51 -1.37 -3.24
N GLY A 257 -4.82 -1.27 -2.11
CA GLY A 257 -4.09 -0.05 -1.78
C GLY A 257 -4.95 1.13 -1.32
N PHE A 258 -6.27 1.10 -1.48
CA PHE A 258 -7.21 2.03 -0.84
C PHE A 258 -7.48 1.61 0.62
N GLU A 259 -7.92 2.53 1.43
CA GLU A 259 -8.26 2.27 2.83
C GLU A 259 -9.41 1.27 2.92
N ARG A 260 -10.54 1.66 2.34
CA ARG A 260 -11.77 0.86 2.29
C ARG A 260 -12.67 1.33 1.15
N SER A 261 -13.72 0.56 0.91
CA SER A 261 -14.85 0.94 0.06
C SER A 261 -16.02 1.32 0.96
N LEU A 262 -16.55 2.54 0.80
CA LEU A 262 -17.73 3.00 1.56
C LEU A 262 -19.00 2.33 1.04
N CYS A 263 -19.10 2.12 -0.26
CA CYS A 263 -20.27 1.51 -0.86
C CYS A 263 -19.96 0.70 -2.12
N PHE A 264 -20.81 -0.27 -2.41
CA PHE A 264 -20.95 -0.88 -3.72
C PHE A 264 -22.40 -0.78 -4.13
N LYS A 265 -22.70 -0.02 -5.19
CA LYS A 265 -24.07 0.26 -5.62
C LYS A 265 -24.34 -0.20 -7.04
N VAL A 266 -25.52 -0.75 -7.24
CA VAL A 266 -26.04 -1.16 -8.55
C VAL A 266 -27.08 -0.13 -8.99
N VAL A 267 -26.85 0.56 -10.12
CA VAL A 267 -27.64 1.69 -10.58
C VAL A 267 -28.90 1.21 -11.29
N THR A 268 -29.95 0.99 -10.53
CA THR A 268 -31.27 0.51 -11.05
C THR A 268 -32.25 1.63 -11.37
N LYS A 269 -31.89 2.88 -11.08
CA LYS A 269 -32.70 4.07 -11.34
C LYS A 269 -32.93 4.28 -12.84
N SER A 270 -34.11 4.72 -13.21
CA SER A 270 -34.45 5.11 -14.59
C SER A 270 -33.89 6.49 -14.93
N TYR A 271 -33.41 6.68 -16.14
CA TYR A 271 -32.88 7.95 -16.64
C TYR A 271 -33.46 8.29 -18.02
N ALA A 272 -33.75 9.57 -18.26
CA ALA A 272 -34.33 10.08 -19.51
C ALA A 272 -35.57 9.25 -19.96
N GLY A 273 -36.40 8.86 -19.00
CA GLY A 273 -37.59 8.05 -19.28
C GLY A 273 -37.33 6.57 -19.61
N LYS A 274 -36.06 6.13 -19.61
CA LYS A 274 -35.71 4.74 -19.87
C LYS A 274 -35.51 3.97 -18.57
N LYS A 275 -36.25 2.86 -18.43
CA LYS A 275 -36.13 1.93 -17.29
C LYS A 275 -34.77 1.19 -17.31
N PHE A 276 -34.30 0.84 -18.50
CA PHE A 276 -33.02 0.16 -18.69
C PHE A 276 -32.13 1.01 -19.60
N ILE A 277 -31.00 1.45 -19.10
CA ILE A 277 -30.01 2.25 -19.85
C ILE A 277 -29.03 1.36 -20.61
N SER A 278 -28.96 0.08 -20.24
CA SER A 278 -28.23 -1.03 -20.86
C SER A 278 -28.87 -2.34 -20.41
N ASP A 279 -28.49 -3.47 -21.02
CA ASP A 279 -28.83 -4.80 -20.50
C ASP A 279 -28.01 -5.20 -19.26
N HIS A 280 -27.07 -4.34 -18.86
CA HIS A 280 -26.41 -4.32 -17.57
C HIS A 280 -26.79 -3.06 -16.78
N TYR A 281 -26.88 -3.18 -15.47
CA TYR A 281 -26.89 -2.03 -14.57
C TYR A 281 -25.45 -1.60 -14.29
N PRO A 282 -25.10 -0.31 -14.44
CA PRO A 282 -23.81 0.18 -13.99
C PRO A 282 -23.59 -0.11 -12.52
N VAL A 283 -22.36 -0.37 -12.11
CA VAL A 283 -21.99 -0.52 -10.71
C VAL A 283 -20.94 0.50 -10.31
N TYR A 284 -21.05 1.11 -9.12
CA TYR A 284 -20.05 2.06 -8.63
C TYR A 284 -19.67 1.79 -7.18
N SER A 285 -18.51 2.31 -6.80
CA SER A 285 -17.96 2.23 -5.46
C SER A 285 -17.25 3.55 -5.10
N ASP A 286 -17.37 3.96 -3.85
CA ASP A 286 -16.63 5.08 -3.27
C ASP A 286 -15.43 4.54 -2.49
N LEU A 287 -14.23 4.70 -3.04
CA LEU A 287 -12.99 4.21 -2.48
C LEU A 287 -12.29 5.32 -1.68
N VAL A 288 -12.06 5.10 -0.39
CA VAL A 288 -11.37 6.06 0.48
C VAL A 288 -9.88 6.04 0.18
N VAL A 289 -9.34 7.22 -0.16
CA VAL A 289 -7.90 7.41 -0.35
C VAL A 289 -7.21 7.32 1.01
N LYS A 290 -6.11 6.59 1.06
CA LYS A 290 -5.35 6.43 2.28
C LYS A 290 -4.76 7.72 2.78
N GLY A 291 -4.88 7.92 4.07
CA GLY A 291 -4.41 9.10 4.79
C GLY A 291 -3.10 8.90 5.56
N SER A 292 -2.26 7.91 5.21
CA SER A 292 -0.94 7.79 5.85
C SER A 292 -0.06 9.00 5.56
N ARG A 293 0.71 9.44 6.55
CA ARG A 293 1.57 10.62 6.41
C ARG A 293 2.88 10.50 7.19
N VAL A 294 3.82 11.35 6.84
CA VAL A 294 5.04 11.56 7.63
C VAL A 294 4.98 12.97 8.19
N GLU A 295 5.10 13.06 9.51
CA GLU A 295 5.23 14.32 10.24
C GLU A 295 6.67 14.50 10.72
N SER A 296 7.11 15.75 10.84
CA SER A 296 8.40 16.11 11.43
C SER A 296 8.17 16.80 12.77
N GLY A 297 9.03 16.51 13.73
CA GLY A 297 8.98 17.13 15.05
C GLY A 297 10.37 17.19 15.67
N SER A 298 10.41 17.68 16.90
CA SER A 298 11.62 17.75 17.70
C SER A 298 11.37 17.45 19.18
N VAL A 299 12.42 17.02 19.86
CA VAL A 299 12.49 16.82 21.31
C VAL A 299 13.64 17.68 21.84
N SER A 300 13.32 18.57 22.76
CA SER A 300 14.33 19.32 23.51
C SER A 300 14.97 18.39 24.53
N SER A 301 16.29 18.25 24.48
CA SER A 301 17.07 17.40 25.35
C SER A 301 17.86 18.20 26.36
N LYS A 302 17.73 17.82 27.63
CA LYS A 302 18.61 18.31 28.69
C LYS A 302 19.92 17.53 28.78
N ILE A 303 19.87 16.25 28.36
CA ILE A 303 21.04 15.35 28.37
C ILE A 303 22.04 15.78 27.31
N LEU A 304 21.54 16.19 26.12
CA LEU A 304 22.38 16.61 24.97
C LEU A 304 22.53 18.12 24.85
N ASP A 305 21.82 18.89 25.70
CA ASP A 305 21.74 20.37 25.67
C ASP A 305 21.42 20.93 24.27
N THR A 306 20.53 20.24 23.54
CA THR A 306 20.13 20.63 22.18
C THR A 306 18.73 20.13 21.84
N GLU A 307 18.21 20.58 20.70
CA GLU A 307 16.94 20.10 20.15
C GLU A 307 17.19 19.02 19.08
N LYS A 308 16.67 17.81 19.30
CA LYS A 308 16.83 16.69 18.37
C LYS A 308 15.58 16.49 17.52
N LYS A 309 15.76 16.51 16.21
CA LYS A 309 14.69 16.31 15.23
C LYS A 309 14.33 14.84 15.10
N TYR A 310 13.12 14.59 14.63
CA TYR A 310 12.66 13.27 14.21
C TYR A 310 11.61 13.38 13.12
N ASN A 311 11.44 12.30 12.37
CA ASN A 311 10.26 12.07 11.55
C ASN A 311 9.45 10.92 12.13
N VAL A 312 8.12 10.99 11.97
CA VAL A 312 7.20 9.93 12.36
C VAL A 312 6.26 9.63 11.19
N TYR A 313 6.19 8.36 10.82
CA TYR A 313 5.16 7.85 9.92
C TYR A 313 3.96 7.42 10.75
N LEU A 314 2.80 7.96 10.39
CA LEU A 314 1.50 7.61 10.93
C LEU A 314 0.74 6.79 9.89
N PRO A 315 0.30 5.57 10.25
CA PRO A 315 -0.36 4.69 9.29
C PRO A 315 -1.73 5.22 8.91
N ASP A 316 -2.20 4.69 7.80
CA ASP A 316 -3.56 4.95 7.35
C ASP A 316 -4.59 4.63 8.43
N GLY A 317 -5.65 5.42 8.49
CA GLY A 317 -6.67 5.31 9.54
C GLY A 317 -6.25 5.85 10.91
N TYR A 318 -5.03 6.39 11.06
CA TYR A 318 -4.59 6.96 12.35
C TYR A 318 -5.57 7.99 12.89
N ASP A 319 -6.11 8.88 12.07
CA ASP A 319 -7.02 9.94 12.51
C ASP A 319 -8.49 9.52 12.58
N LEU A 320 -8.85 8.36 12.05
CA LEU A 320 -10.24 7.88 12.02
C LEU A 320 -10.70 7.26 13.34
N ASP A 321 -9.76 6.71 14.12
CA ASP A 321 -10.05 6.10 15.41
C ASP A 321 -9.13 6.69 16.49
N PRO A 322 -9.60 7.68 17.26
CA PRO A 322 -8.81 8.35 18.28
C PRO A 322 -8.44 7.46 19.48
N GLU A 323 -9.16 6.36 19.68
CA GLU A 323 -8.89 5.41 20.78
C GLU A 323 -7.89 4.32 20.41
N ARG A 324 -7.69 4.10 19.12
CA ARG A 324 -6.78 3.07 18.63
C ARG A 324 -5.33 3.42 18.91
N ARG A 325 -4.59 2.49 19.53
CA ARG A 325 -3.15 2.57 19.71
C ARG A 325 -2.43 1.61 18.78
N TYR A 326 -1.19 1.91 18.47
CA TYR A 326 -0.40 1.22 17.44
C TYR A 326 0.91 0.73 18.03
N PRO A 327 1.42 -0.42 17.58
CA PRO A 327 2.81 -0.79 17.85
C PRO A 327 3.77 0.18 17.18
N VAL A 328 5.01 0.24 17.64
CA VAL A 328 6.02 1.19 17.16
C VAL A 328 7.30 0.50 16.72
N LEU A 329 7.82 0.94 15.58
CA LEU A 329 9.17 0.63 15.10
C LEU A 329 10.03 1.89 15.17
N TYR A 330 11.11 1.85 15.94
CA TYR A 330 12.19 2.85 15.89
C TYR A 330 13.16 2.46 14.79
N LEU A 331 13.32 3.34 13.77
CA LEU A 331 14.05 3.07 12.54
C LEU A 331 15.27 4.01 12.42
N LEU A 332 16.45 3.48 12.74
CA LEU A 332 17.69 4.21 12.91
C LEU A 332 18.42 4.42 11.57
N HIS A 333 18.94 5.62 11.31
CA HIS A 333 19.68 5.95 10.10
C HIS A 333 21.16 5.57 10.19
N GLY A 334 21.83 5.47 9.03
CA GLY A 334 23.27 5.24 8.93
C GLY A 334 24.12 6.49 9.13
N ALA A 335 25.44 6.32 9.09
CA ALA A 335 26.40 7.43 9.14
C ALA A 335 26.11 8.48 8.06
N LYS A 336 26.31 9.76 8.38
CA LYS A 336 25.98 10.92 7.54
C LYS A 336 24.49 11.06 7.21
N GLY A 337 23.63 10.23 7.80
CA GLY A 337 22.19 10.33 7.68
C GLY A 337 21.59 11.28 8.71
N THR A 338 20.27 11.50 8.56
CA THR A 338 19.42 12.27 9.46
C THR A 338 18.08 11.57 9.61
N CYS A 339 17.17 12.12 10.40
CA CYS A 339 15.77 11.64 10.46
C CYS A 339 15.08 11.56 9.08
N ASN A 340 15.60 12.28 8.07
CA ASN A 340 15.05 12.28 6.71
C ASN A 340 15.53 11.11 5.85
N THR A 341 16.54 10.38 6.26
CA THR A 341 17.20 9.36 5.43
C THR A 341 16.20 8.31 4.93
N TRP A 342 15.42 7.72 5.80
CA TRP A 342 14.48 6.67 5.44
C TRP A 342 13.32 7.18 4.56
N THR A 343 12.88 8.41 4.76
CA THR A 343 11.78 9.00 4.00
C THR A 343 12.20 9.48 2.62
N LYS A 344 13.34 10.19 2.52
CA LYS A 344 13.79 10.81 1.26
C LYS A 344 14.56 9.87 0.36
N SER A 345 15.42 8.99 0.95
CA SER A 345 16.32 8.14 0.18
C SER A 345 15.77 6.73 -0.04
N TYR A 346 14.97 6.18 0.88
CA TYR A 346 14.58 4.77 0.86
C TYR A 346 13.09 4.53 0.62
N ASN A 347 12.31 5.57 0.32
CA ASN A 347 10.86 5.49 0.06
C ASN A 347 10.07 4.76 1.17
N MET A 348 10.50 4.90 2.42
CA MET A 348 9.95 4.17 3.57
C MET A 348 8.42 4.25 3.64
N LYS A 349 7.85 5.47 3.43
CA LYS A 349 6.39 5.65 3.46
C LYS A 349 5.67 4.74 2.46
N THR A 350 6.10 4.75 1.19
CA THR A 350 5.49 3.93 0.14
C THR A 350 5.59 2.44 0.45
N ILE A 351 6.74 2.01 0.99
CA ILE A 351 6.96 0.61 1.37
C ILE A 351 6.05 0.22 2.55
N ALA A 352 5.96 1.08 3.58
CA ALA A 352 5.09 0.84 4.74
C ALA A 352 3.61 0.78 4.32
N ASP A 353 3.15 1.73 3.51
CA ASP A 353 1.80 1.76 2.97
C ASP A 353 1.45 0.48 2.22
N TRP A 354 2.35 0.05 1.34
CA TRP A 354 2.15 -1.18 0.59
C TRP A 354 2.11 -2.42 1.49
N ARG A 355 3.06 -2.58 2.43
CA ARG A 355 3.11 -3.76 3.31
C ARG A 355 1.89 -3.84 4.24
N ILE A 356 1.46 -2.71 4.77
CA ILE A 356 0.28 -2.62 5.65
C ILE A 356 -0.99 -2.90 4.86
N SER A 357 -1.15 -2.27 3.69
CA SER A 357 -2.36 -2.42 2.89
C SER A 357 -2.54 -3.79 2.26
N SER A 358 -1.44 -4.45 1.94
CA SER A 358 -1.44 -5.82 1.42
C SER A 358 -1.59 -6.86 2.53
N GLY A 359 -1.71 -6.44 3.79
CA GLY A 359 -1.86 -7.32 4.93
C GLY A 359 -0.58 -8.06 5.34
N PHE A 360 0.59 -7.75 4.76
CA PHE A 360 1.86 -8.35 5.17
C PHE A 360 2.40 -7.78 6.47
N SER A 361 1.99 -6.56 6.83
CA SER A 361 2.36 -5.92 8.09
C SER A 361 1.12 -5.35 8.78
N VAL A 362 1.14 -5.33 10.11
CA VAL A 362 0.12 -4.62 10.89
C VAL A 362 0.30 -3.11 10.72
N PRO A 363 -0.76 -2.31 10.83
CA PRO A 363 -0.62 -0.87 10.97
C PRO A 363 0.25 -0.53 12.18
N MET A 364 1.35 0.20 11.97
CA MET A 364 2.30 0.59 13.00
C MET A 364 2.76 2.04 12.83
N ILE A 365 3.20 2.66 13.90
CA ILE A 365 3.92 3.93 13.87
C ILE A 365 5.40 3.62 13.61
N ILE A 366 6.06 4.39 12.72
CA ILE A 366 7.51 4.26 12.48
C ILE A 366 8.16 5.59 12.84
N VAL A 367 9.06 5.56 13.81
CA VAL A 367 9.76 6.73 14.33
C VAL A 367 11.20 6.70 13.85
N MET A 368 11.64 7.78 13.25
CA MET A 368 12.98 7.95 12.69
C MET A 368 13.69 9.08 13.44
N PRO A 369 14.42 8.76 14.52
CA PRO A 369 15.18 9.75 15.29
C PRO A 369 16.39 10.24 14.51
N ASP A 370 16.88 11.44 14.85
CA ASP A 370 18.13 12.01 14.34
C ASP A 370 19.27 11.79 15.33
N ALA A 371 20.31 11.07 14.90
CA ALA A 371 21.53 10.86 15.68
C ALA A 371 22.72 11.60 15.06
N SER A 372 22.51 12.57 14.16
CA SER A 372 23.57 13.43 13.65
C SER A 372 23.97 14.46 14.70
N GLY A 373 25.26 14.77 14.79
CA GLY A 373 25.76 15.92 15.51
C GLY A 373 25.53 17.18 14.65
N GLU A 374 24.50 17.96 14.97
CA GLU A 374 24.20 19.22 14.26
C GLU A 374 24.82 20.46 14.94
N ASP A 375 25.35 20.31 16.17
CA ASP A 375 26.02 21.39 16.86
C ASP A 375 27.47 21.59 16.31
N PRO A 376 28.04 22.80 16.50
CA PRO A 376 29.37 23.12 15.95
C PRO A 376 30.49 22.19 16.43
N ASP A 377 30.38 21.64 17.64
CA ASP A 377 31.42 20.81 18.25
C ASP A 377 31.41 19.38 17.71
N HIS A 378 30.24 18.91 17.25
CA HIS A 378 30.02 17.55 16.73
C HIS A 378 29.71 17.51 15.23
N ALA A 379 29.72 18.65 14.54
CA ALA A 379 29.39 18.76 13.12
C ALA A 379 30.32 17.85 12.26
N GLY A 380 29.70 16.93 11.55
CA GLY A 380 30.40 15.97 10.70
C GLY A 380 31.00 14.76 11.43
N MET A 381 30.83 14.64 12.74
CA MET A 381 31.18 13.43 13.47
C MET A 381 30.13 12.34 13.28
N HIS A 382 30.58 11.10 13.21
CA HIS A 382 29.72 9.91 13.24
C HIS A 382 29.53 9.49 14.70
N MET A 383 28.66 10.19 15.42
CA MET A 383 28.50 10.04 16.85
C MET A 383 27.97 8.67 17.29
N GLY A 384 27.40 7.88 16.39
CA GLY A 384 26.80 6.59 16.76
C GLY A 384 25.54 6.76 17.62
N TYR A 385 25.10 5.62 18.17
CA TYR A 385 23.92 5.55 19.03
C TYR A 385 24.27 5.16 20.48
N PHE A 386 25.49 5.39 20.90
CA PHE A 386 26.01 5.12 22.25
C PHE A 386 26.39 6.41 22.97
N ASN A 387 26.74 6.29 24.24
CA ASN A 387 27.12 7.44 25.07
C ASN A 387 28.60 7.78 24.89
N PHE A 388 28.87 9.03 24.55
CA PHE A 388 30.14 9.71 24.75
C PHE A 388 30.16 10.46 26.08
N SER A 389 31.32 10.91 26.52
CA SER A 389 31.45 11.75 27.71
C SER A 389 30.64 13.05 27.63
N ASP A 390 30.56 13.65 26.45
CA ASP A 390 29.90 14.91 26.13
C ASP A 390 28.66 14.74 25.24
N TRP A 391 28.37 13.54 24.73
CA TRP A 391 27.24 13.25 23.86
C TRP A 391 26.56 11.94 24.24
N ARG A 392 25.71 11.97 25.26
CA ARG A 392 25.07 10.81 25.87
C ARG A 392 23.80 10.41 25.12
N TYR A 393 23.96 9.98 23.85
CA TYR A 393 22.81 9.73 22.96
C TYR A 393 21.94 8.55 23.39
N GLU A 394 22.51 7.48 23.91
CA GLU A 394 21.72 6.33 24.42
C GLU A 394 20.84 6.75 25.59
N ASP A 395 21.38 7.51 26.54
CA ASP A 395 20.62 8.03 27.67
C ASP A 395 19.51 8.97 27.20
N PHE A 396 19.81 9.89 26.27
CA PHE A 396 18.81 10.74 25.65
C PHE A 396 17.68 9.92 25.01
N PHE A 397 18.04 8.86 24.26
CA PHE A 397 17.06 8.04 23.56
C PHE A 397 16.08 7.37 24.53
N PHE A 398 16.57 6.76 25.61
CA PHE A 398 15.71 6.02 26.54
C PHE A 398 15.04 6.90 27.59
N ASP A 399 15.72 7.93 28.08
CA ASP A 399 15.23 8.70 29.22
C ASP A 399 14.44 9.95 28.82
N GLU A 400 14.64 10.49 27.61
CA GLU A 400 13.95 11.69 27.12
C GLU A 400 13.17 11.46 25.82
N PHE A 401 13.80 10.89 24.79
CA PHE A 401 13.19 10.79 23.46
C PHE A 401 12.03 9.80 23.42
N LEU A 402 12.26 8.55 23.79
CA LEU A 402 11.25 7.49 23.77
C LEU A 402 10.01 7.85 24.61
N PRO A 403 10.12 8.29 25.88
CA PRO A 403 8.95 8.72 26.64
C PRO A 403 8.21 9.91 26.01
N SER A 404 8.95 10.89 25.43
CA SER A 404 8.36 12.03 24.75
C SER A 404 7.53 11.60 23.54
N ILE A 405 8.07 10.69 22.71
CA ILE A 405 7.37 10.16 21.52
C ILE A 405 6.12 9.38 21.93
N GLU A 406 6.24 8.49 22.90
CA GLU A 406 5.14 7.64 23.34
C GLU A 406 4.02 8.41 24.06
N SER A 407 4.32 9.59 24.58
CA SER A 407 3.31 10.49 25.13
C SER A 407 2.60 11.34 24.06
N ARG A 408 3.26 11.63 22.93
CA ARG A 408 2.73 12.48 21.85
C ARG A 408 1.86 11.71 20.87
N TYR A 409 2.18 10.43 20.64
CA TYR A 409 1.51 9.59 19.65
C TYR A 409 0.79 8.42 20.31
N ARG A 410 -0.24 7.89 19.65
CA ARG A 410 -1.02 6.76 20.15
C ARG A 410 -0.27 5.43 19.98
N ILE A 411 0.75 5.25 20.79
CA ILE A 411 1.63 4.07 20.83
C ILE A 411 1.19 3.15 21.95
N VAL A 412 1.24 1.83 21.73
CA VAL A 412 1.17 0.82 22.77
C VAL A 412 2.55 0.75 23.43
N SER A 413 2.68 1.32 24.63
CA SER A 413 3.97 1.58 25.30
C SER A 413 4.46 0.38 26.12
N ASP A 414 4.50 -0.83 25.52
CA ASP A 414 5.05 -2.01 26.15
C ASP A 414 6.09 -2.72 25.28
N ARG A 415 6.84 -3.65 25.87
CA ARG A 415 7.88 -4.42 25.18
C ARG A 415 7.34 -5.19 23.98
N ALA A 416 6.18 -5.81 24.10
CA ALA A 416 5.61 -6.67 23.06
C ALA A 416 5.29 -5.89 21.77
N HIS A 417 5.03 -4.59 21.88
CA HIS A 417 4.63 -3.72 20.78
C HIS A 417 5.72 -2.72 20.36
N ARG A 418 6.97 -2.93 20.81
CA ARG A 418 8.09 -2.06 20.46
C ARG A 418 9.19 -2.86 19.76
N ALA A 419 9.65 -2.34 18.62
CA ALA A 419 10.74 -2.91 17.83
C ALA A 419 11.77 -1.84 17.46
N VAL A 420 13.00 -2.26 17.17
CA VAL A 420 14.06 -1.39 16.67
C VAL A 420 14.72 -2.01 15.44
N ALA A 421 15.01 -1.19 14.44
CA ALA A 421 15.74 -1.57 13.23
C ALA A 421 16.60 -0.40 12.76
N GLY A 422 17.62 -0.68 11.97
CA GLY A 422 18.47 0.37 11.40
C GLY A 422 19.54 -0.17 10.50
N LEU A 423 20.12 0.71 9.69
CA LEU A 423 21.15 0.36 8.71
C LEU A 423 22.52 0.89 9.11
N SER A 424 23.59 0.14 8.80
CA SER A 424 24.97 0.54 8.99
C SER A 424 25.26 0.99 10.44
N MET A 425 25.58 2.28 10.68
CA MET A 425 25.65 2.87 12.02
C MET A 425 24.37 2.63 12.83
N GLY A 426 23.19 2.77 12.21
CA GLY A 426 21.90 2.46 12.83
C GLY A 426 21.69 0.97 13.07
N GLY A 427 22.31 0.10 12.27
CA GLY A 427 22.34 -1.34 12.52
C GLY A 427 23.13 -1.68 13.79
N HIS A 428 24.27 -1.01 14.01
CA HIS A 428 25.02 -1.07 15.25
C HIS A 428 24.17 -0.57 16.42
N GLY A 429 23.57 0.62 16.31
CA GLY A 429 22.67 1.18 17.33
C GLY A 429 21.49 0.28 17.65
N THR A 430 20.92 -0.39 16.64
CA THR A 430 19.87 -1.39 16.82
C THR A 430 20.31 -2.53 17.74
N ALA A 431 21.50 -3.08 17.48
CA ALA A 431 22.03 -4.17 18.25
C ALA A 431 22.40 -3.72 19.68
N LEU A 432 23.02 -2.56 19.83
CA LEU A 432 23.37 -2.01 21.15
C LEU A 432 22.13 -1.74 22.02
N PHE A 433 21.14 -1.04 21.49
CA PHE A 433 19.91 -0.76 22.22
C PHE A 433 19.23 -2.03 22.69
N ALA A 434 19.13 -3.04 21.82
CA ALA A 434 18.53 -4.31 22.16
C ALA A 434 19.34 -5.11 23.18
N MET A 435 20.69 -5.01 23.18
CA MET A 435 21.56 -5.70 24.15
C MET A 435 21.66 -4.97 25.49
N HIS A 436 21.76 -3.66 25.47
CA HIS A 436 21.86 -2.89 26.72
C HIS A 436 20.52 -2.85 27.47
N ARG A 437 19.42 -2.71 26.71
CA ARG A 437 18.05 -2.53 27.24
C ARG A 437 17.07 -3.58 26.66
N PRO A 438 17.31 -4.88 26.88
CA PRO A 438 16.48 -5.94 26.30
C PRO A 438 15.01 -5.90 26.77
N GLU A 439 14.73 -5.24 27.89
CA GLU A 439 13.39 -5.05 28.42
C GLU A 439 12.52 -4.12 27.58
N TYR A 440 13.10 -3.37 26.61
CA TYR A 440 12.34 -2.41 25.80
C TYR A 440 11.75 -3.02 24.52
N PHE A 441 12.39 -4.04 23.92
CA PHE A 441 12.08 -4.45 22.56
C PHE A 441 11.65 -5.93 22.45
N SER A 442 10.63 -6.18 21.60
CA SER A 442 10.25 -7.53 21.18
C SER A 442 11.07 -8.03 19.99
N SER A 443 11.55 -7.11 19.16
CA SER A 443 12.27 -7.44 17.92
C SER A 443 13.38 -6.43 17.66
N ALA A 444 14.52 -6.93 17.14
CA ALA A 444 15.67 -6.14 16.72
C ALA A 444 16.14 -6.59 15.33
N CYS A 445 16.27 -5.63 14.40
CA CYS A 445 16.62 -5.90 13.00
C CYS A 445 17.84 -5.07 12.55
N PRO A 446 19.09 -5.45 12.90
CA PRO A 446 20.28 -4.79 12.39
C PRO A 446 20.49 -5.14 10.90
N LEU A 447 20.61 -4.10 10.04
CA LEU A 447 20.85 -4.20 8.61
C LEU A 447 22.24 -3.71 8.29
N SER A 448 23.11 -4.55 7.72
CA SER A 448 24.51 -4.22 7.43
C SER A 448 25.16 -3.46 8.59
N GLY A 449 24.95 -3.93 9.82
CA GLY A 449 25.40 -3.25 11.04
C GLY A 449 26.92 -3.35 11.17
N ARG A 450 27.56 -2.26 11.62
CA ARG A 450 28.96 -2.34 12.05
C ARG A 450 29.02 -2.98 13.45
N LEU A 451 28.95 -4.29 13.50
CA LEU A 451 28.78 -5.04 14.74
C LEU A 451 30.10 -5.38 15.43
N GLU A 452 31.22 -5.39 14.68
CA GLU A 452 32.56 -5.59 15.21
C GLU A 452 33.19 -4.32 15.71
N GLY A 453 33.90 -4.40 16.82
CA GLY A 453 34.60 -3.30 17.46
C GLY A 453 35.93 -2.91 16.82
N SER A 454 36.15 -3.13 15.52
CA SER A 454 37.38 -2.74 14.84
C SER A 454 37.31 -1.30 14.32
N PRO A 455 37.95 -0.31 14.98
CA PRO A 455 38.01 1.06 14.48
C PRO A 455 38.95 1.14 13.29
N LYS A 456 38.53 1.89 12.24
CA LYS A 456 39.47 2.17 11.14
C LYS A 456 40.61 3.05 11.63
N ALA A 457 41.86 2.74 11.24
CA ALA A 457 43.07 3.49 11.54
C ALA A 457 43.01 5.00 11.16
N SER A 458 42.03 5.42 10.34
CA SER A 458 41.82 6.81 9.93
C SER A 458 41.25 7.71 11.04
N TYR A 459 40.85 7.15 12.18
CA TYR A 459 40.33 7.90 13.32
C TYR A 459 41.32 8.10 14.46
N ALA A 460 42.53 7.50 14.37
CA ALA A 460 43.58 7.66 15.39
C ALA A 460 44.16 9.08 15.38
N GLY A 461 44.29 9.70 16.55
CA GLY A 461 45.06 10.91 16.74
C GLY A 461 44.31 12.20 17.10
N ARG A 462 43.06 12.14 17.49
CA ARG A 462 42.32 13.23 18.16
C ARG A 462 41.75 12.71 19.49
N GLU A 463 41.84 13.49 20.56
CA GLU A 463 41.43 13.05 21.91
C GLU A 463 40.01 12.49 21.97
N GLN A 464 39.07 13.16 21.32
CA GLN A 464 37.68 12.69 21.15
C GLN A 464 37.60 11.43 20.27
N MET A 465 38.50 11.26 19.30
CA MET A 465 38.55 10.07 18.45
C MET A 465 39.10 8.87 19.19
N ASP A 466 40.02 9.05 20.15
CA ASP A 466 40.52 7.95 21.01
C ASP A 466 39.40 7.44 21.92
N GLU A 467 38.52 8.33 22.42
CA GLU A 467 37.33 7.92 23.16
C GLU A 467 36.37 7.15 22.24
N TYR A 468 36.10 7.64 21.03
CA TYR A 468 35.25 6.97 20.06
C TYR A 468 35.77 5.56 19.75
N VAL A 469 37.07 5.42 19.51
CA VAL A 469 37.71 4.11 19.25
C VAL A 469 37.52 3.17 20.41
N ARG A 470 37.80 3.62 21.63
CA ARG A 470 37.60 2.83 22.87
C ARG A 470 36.12 2.42 23.04
N LEU A 471 35.19 3.32 22.78
CA LEU A 471 33.76 3.03 22.89
C LEU A 471 33.27 2.05 21.81
N VAL A 472 33.76 2.17 20.59
CA VAL A 472 33.46 1.19 19.52
C VAL A 472 33.98 -0.20 19.87
N GLU A 473 35.20 -0.29 20.42
CA GLU A 473 35.79 -1.55 20.87
C GLU A 473 35.03 -2.14 22.09
N ALA A 474 34.64 -1.29 23.04
CA ALA A 474 33.83 -1.70 24.21
C ALA A 474 32.41 -2.16 23.81
N ASN A 475 31.90 -1.66 22.71
CA ASN A 475 30.58 -1.98 22.15
C ASN A 475 30.66 -2.94 20.95
N ASP A 476 31.69 -3.78 20.87
CA ASP A 476 31.74 -4.93 19.97
C ASP A 476 30.60 -5.89 20.31
N VAL A 477 29.62 -5.98 19.43
CA VAL A 477 28.34 -6.62 19.71
C VAL A 477 28.45 -8.12 19.93
N PRO A 478 29.16 -8.90 19.07
CA PRO A 478 29.40 -10.32 19.31
C PRO A 478 30.14 -10.58 20.63
N LYS A 479 31.18 -9.82 20.90
CA LYS A 479 32.01 -9.97 22.11
C LYS A 479 31.24 -9.59 23.37
N TYR A 480 30.47 -8.49 23.33
CA TYR A 480 29.60 -8.09 24.43
C TYR A 480 28.65 -9.23 24.82
N LEU A 481 27.96 -9.82 23.82
CA LEU A 481 27.03 -10.91 24.07
C LEU A 481 27.73 -12.16 24.62
N GLN A 482 28.91 -12.51 24.10
CA GLN A 482 29.68 -13.67 24.61
C GLN A 482 30.13 -13.50 26.06
N THR A 483 30.48 -12.28 26.47
CA THR A 483 31.03 -11.98 27.80
C THR A 483 29.98 -11.54 28.81
N ALA A 484 28.76 -11.28 28.38
CA ALA A 484 27.63 -10.93 29.26
C ALA A 484 27.32 -12.07 30.20
N ASP A 485 26.82 -11.74 31.38
CA ASP A 485 26.32 -12.74 32.34
C ASP A 485 25.10 -13.49 31.79
N LYS A 486 24.79 -14.64 32.43
CA LYS A 486 23.70 -15.51 31.97
C LYS A 486 22.32 -14.82 32.03
N ALA A 487 22.09 -13.91 32.98
CA ALA A 487 20.82 -13.21 33.11
C ALA A 487 20.64 -12.24 31.93
N LYS A 488 21.69 -11.51 31.55
CA LYS A 488 21.71 -10.64 30.36
C LYS A 488 21.56 -11.45 29.07
N GLN A 489 22.31 -12.53 28.91
CA GLN A 489 22.19 -13.43 27.76
C GLN A 489 20.76 -13.97 27.62
N GLN A 490 20.14 -14.38 28.73
CA GLN A 490 18.75 -14.84 28.73
C GLN A 490 17.79 -13.71 28.31
N ALA A 491 17.90 -12.51 28.87
CA ALA A 491 17.05 -11.38 28.53
C ALA A 491 17.16 -10.99 27.06
N VAL A 492 18.37 -11.01 26.48
CA VAL A 492 18.63 -10.74 25.07
C VAL A 492 18.08 -11.86 24.18
N SER A 493 18.10 -13.12 24.64
CA SER A 493 17.59 -14.26 23.86
C SER A 493 16.06 -14.26 23.70
N GLU A 494 15.34 -13.54 24.54
CA GLU A 494 13.89 -13.35 24.41
C GLU A 494 13.49 -12.36 23.30
N ILE A 495 14.44 -11.57 22.78
CA ILE A 495 14.22 -10.69 21.63
C ILE A 495 14.26 -11.54 20.36
N ARG A 496 13.39 -11.21 19.42
CA ARG A 496 13.43 -11.78 18.07
C ARG A 496 14.44 -11.01 17.22
N TRP A 497 15.42 -11.71 16.68
CA TRP A 497 16.51 -11.11 15.90
C TRP A 497 16.39 -11.43 14.41
N TYR A 498 16.48 -10.38 13.57
CA TYR A 498 16.57 -10.48 12.12
C TYR A 498 17.79 -9.70 11.64
N ILE A 499 18.88 -10.40 11.39
CA ILE A 499 20.16 -9.85 10.93
C ILE A 499 20.17 -9.96 9.42
N ASP A 500 20.39 -8.85 8.69
CA ASP A 500 20.37 -8.83 7.22
C ASP A 500 21.61 -8.08 6.72
N CYS A 501 22.39 -8.70 5.79
CA CYS A 501 23.60 -8.12 5.21
C CYS A 501 23.80 -8.61 3.78
N GLY A 502 24.37 -7.76 2.91
CA GLY A 502 24.75 -8.13 1.56
C GLY A 502 25.95 -9.10 1.56
N ASP A 503 26.01 -9.99 0.57
CA ASP A 503 27.12 -10.94 0.40
C ASP A 503 28.45 -10.25 0.02
N ASP A 504 28.37 -9.10 -0.67
CA ASP A 504 29.50 -8.24 -1.02
C ASP A 504 29.65 -7.02 -0.09
N ASP A 505 28.93 -7.00 1.05
CA ASP A 505 29.04 -5.94 2.04
C ASP A 505 30.25 -6.17 2.93
N TYR A 506 31.11 -5.16 3.06
CA TYR A 506 32.35 -5.22 3.87
C TYR A 506 32.08 -5.36 5.39
N LEU A 507 30.82 -5.34 5.84
CA LEU A 507 30.38 -5.57 7.22
C LEU A 507 29.70 -6.95 7.42
N LEU A 508 29.79 -7.81 6.42
CA LEU A 508 29.15 -9.13 6.47
C LEU A 508 29.69 -10.00 7.61
N ASP A 509 31.01 -10.01 7.82
CA ASP A 509 31.65 -10.86 8.83
C ASP A 509 31.07 -10.62 10.23
N GLY A 510 30.93 -9.35 10.64
CA GLY A 510 30.33 -9.02 11.93
C GLY A 510 28.86 -9.49 12.08
N SER A 511 28.10 -9.48 10.99
CA SER A 511 26.73 -10.01 10.97
C SER A 511 26.72 -11.54 11.14
N ILE A 512 27.62 -12.23 10.48
CA ILE A 512 27.81 -13.69 10.61
C ILE A 512 28.26 -14.04 12.03
N ASP A 513 29.22 -13.32 12.58
CA ASP A 513 29.76 -13.60 13.90
C ASP A 513 28.73 -13.37 15.01
N LEU A 514 27.95 -12.29 14.93
CA LEU A 514 26.83 -12.10 15.86
C LEU A 514 25.84 -13.27 15.79
N TRP A 515 25.44 -13.68 14.60
CA TRP A 515 24.53 -14.80 14.43
C TRP A 515 25.13 -16.12 14.96
N ARG A 516 26.42 -16.39 14.74
CA ARG A 516 27.11 -17.56 15.28
C ARG A 516 27.10 -17.59 16.81
N VAL A 517 27.37 -16.44 17.45
CA VAL A 517 27.30 -16.30 18.90
C VAL A 517 25.89 -16.60 19.42
N MET A 518 24.86 -16.02 18.79
CA MET A 518 23.48 -16.29 19.16
C MET A 518 23.10 -17.76 18.99
N LYS A 519 23.57 -18.43 17.94
CA LYS A 519 23.35 -19.86 17.74
C LYS A 519 24.09 -20.71 18.78
N ALA A 520 25.30 -20.34 19.16
CA ALA A 520 26.06 -21.03 20.22
C ALA A 520 25.44 -20.87 21.63
N LEU A 521 24.64 -19.80 21.82
CA LEU A 521 23.88 -19.52 23.03
C LEU A 521 22.40 -19.98 22.95
N ASP A 522 22.06 -20.80 21.96
CA ASP A 522 20.72 -21.39 21.75
C ASP A 522 19.58 -20.36 21.68
N PHE A 523 19.81 -19.21 21.05
CA PHE A 523 18.75 -18.20 20.85
C PHE A 523 17.58 -18.77 20.03
N PRO A 524 16.33 -18.75 20.55
CA PRO A 524 15.20 -19.41 19.91
C PRO A 524 14.79 -18.72 18.59
N CYS A 525 15.02 -17.42 18.48
CA CYS A 525 14.65 -16.65 17.29
C CYS A 525 15.79 -15.71 16.85
N ALA A 526 16.82 -16.29 16.20
CA ALA A 526 17.90 -15.55 15.56
C ALA A 526 17.99 -15.97 14.09
N GLN A 527 17.58 -15.06 13.19
CA GLN A 527 17.62 -15.24 11.74
C GLN A 527 18.76 -14.43 11.16
N LEU A 528 19.57 -15.05 10.30
CA LEU A 528 20.52 -14.37 9.43
C LEU A 528 20.04 -14.49 7.99
N ARG A 529 19.96 -13.38 7.28
CA ARG A 529 19.70 -13.33 5.85
C ARG A 529 20.88 -12.69 5.14
N VAL A 530 21.50 -13.44 4.25
CA VAL A 530 22.52 -12.97 3.34
C VAL A 530 21.95 -13.06 1.93
N ARG A 531 22.06 -12.00 1.16
CA ARG A 531 21.58 -11.93 -0.23
C ARG A 531 22.47 -11.03 -1.05
N GLU A 532 22.41 -11.19 -2.37
CA GLU A 532 23.21 -10.41 -3.30
C GLU A 532 23.06 -8.90 -3.03
N GLY A 533 24.22 -8.21 -2.90
CA GLY A 533 24.28 -6.77 -2.70
C GLY A 533 25.44 -6.29 -1.84
N THR A 534 25.68 -5.00 -1.92
CA THR A 534 26.76 -4.29 -1.27
C THR A 534 26.25 -3.31 -0.22
N HIS A 535 27.16 -2.55 0.44
CA HIS A 535 26.83 -1.53 1.44
C HIS A 535 26.23 -0.27 0.80
N GLN A 536 25.01 -0.36 0.26
CA GLN A 536 24.41 0.75 -0.50
C GLN A 536 22.88 0.84 -0.37
N GLN A 537 22.34 1.97 -0.84
CA GLN A 537 20.96 2.38 -0.68
C GLN A 537 19.94 1.36 -1.21
N GLU A 538 20.20 0.79 -2.39
CA GLU A 538 19.31 -0.18 -3.04
C GLU A 538 19.11 -1.42 -2.18
N TYR A 539 20.20 -1.88 -1.54
CA TYR A 539 20.14 -3.03 -0.65
C TYR A 539 19.16 -2.80 0.50
N TRP A 540 19.31 -1.72 1.25
CA TRP A 540 18.47 -1.44 2.43
C TRP A 540 17.02 -1.11 2.08
N ARG A 541 16.80 -0.47 0.93
CA ARG A 541 15.45 -0.24 0.42
C ARG A 541 14.70 -1.55 0.17
N THR A 542 15.38 -2.58 -0.33
CA THR A 542 14.79 -3.90 -0.56
C THR A 542 14.75 -4.77 0.70
N ALA A 543 15.49 -4.44 1.77
CA ALA A 543 15.42 -5.11 3.07
C ALA A 543 14.23 -4.65 3.92
N LEU A 544 13.83 -3.38 3.82
CA LEU A 544 12.80 -2.78 4.66
C LEU A 544 11.44 -3.51 4.62
N PRO A 545 10.93 -4.00 3.47
CA PRO A 545 9.69 -4.79 3.44
C PRO A 545 9.72 -6.01 4.36
N GLU A 546 10.83 -6.71 4.42
CA GLU A 546 11.00 -7.90 5.26
C GLU A 546 11.09 -7.54 6.75
N VAL A 547 11.79 -6.45 7.07
CA VAL A 547 11.82 -5.90 8.43
C VAL A 547 10.41 -5.63 8.93
N LEU A 548 9.58 -4.92 8.14
CA LEU A 548 8.21 -4.60 8.50
C LEU A 548 7.34 -5.85 8.74
N THR A 549 7.55 -6.89 7.94
CA THR A 549 6.88 -8.18 8.14
C THR A 549 7.36 -8.87 9.41
N PHE A 550 8.68 -8.93 9.61
CA PHE A 550 9.27 -9.61 10.76
C PHE A 550 8.82 -8.99 12.10
N VAL A 551 8.86 -7.65 12.20
CA VAL A 551 8.42 -6.97 13.42
C VAL A 551 6.92 -7.13 13.64
N SER A 552 6.10 -7.18 12.58
CA SER A 552 4.66 -7.40 12.68
C SER A 552 4.32 -8.74 13.30
N VAL A 553 5.06 -9.79 12.98
CA VAL A 553 4.92 -11.10 13.65
C VAL A 553 5.31 -10.99 15.14
N GLY A 554 6.30 -10.16 15.46
CA GLY A 554 6.67 -9.86 16.85
C GLY A 554 5.59 -9.12 17.64
N PHE A 555 4.74 -8.34 16.94
CA PHE A 555 3.62 -7.62 17.52
C PHE A 555 2.33 -8.45 17.63
N GLY A 556 2.38 -9.76 17.35
CA GLY A 556 1.23 -10.67 17.52
C GLY A 556 0.32 -10.77 16.30
N LYS A 557 0.86 -10.56 15.09
CA LYS A 557 0.14 -10.80 13.84
C LYS A 557 -0.19 -12.27 13.63
#